data_e2919958aa951e484d34484bd3c94baa
#
_entry.id   e2919958aa951e484d34484bd3c94baa
#
_cell.length_a   1.000
_cell.length_b   1.000
_cell.length_c   1.000
_cell.angle_alpha   90.00
_cell.angle_beta   90.00
_cell.angle_gamma   90.00
#
_symmetry.space_group_name_H-M   'P 1'
#
loop_
_entity.id
_entity.type
_entity.pdbx_description
1 polymer ?
#
loop_
_entity_poly.entity_id
_entity_poly.type
_entity_poly.pdbx_seq_one_letter_code
_entity_poly.pdbx_strand_id
1 'polypeptide(L)'
;MKVLLINGSPRREGNTFIALSEAARALEAEGVGAEIVSIGTKAVQGCIACGKCAELGRCVFNDALYNEVREKLVGADALVVGSPVYYAGPNGSLCALLDRLFYSCSDRLAYKPAAAVAVCRRGGASATFDRLNKYFTISNMPVVSSQYWNSVHGRLPGEAAQDAEGLQTMRVLSLIHI
;
A
#
# COMPACT_ATOMS: atom_id res chain seq x y z
N MET A 1 -18.24 -1.84 -3.94
CA MET A 1 -16.83 -2.27 -3.79
C MET A 1 -16.03 -1.16 -3.12
N LYS A 2 -15.12 -1.51 -2.24
CA LYS A 2 -14.28 -0.55 -1.49
C LYS A 2 -12.81 -0.97 -1.55
N VAL A 3 -11.94 -0.04 -1.94
CA VAL A 3 -10.48 -0.22 -1.99
C VAL A 3 -9.82 0.53 -0.85
N LEU A 4 -8.97 -0.15 -0.08
CA LEU A 4 -8.09 0.51 0.88
C LEU A 4 -6.77 0.86 0.21
N LEU A 5 -6.33 2.12 0.33
CA LEU A 5 -5.02 2.57 -0.14
C LEU A 5 -4.16 2.94 1.08
N ILE A 6 -3.03 2.27 1.29
CA ILE A 6 -2.11 2.57 2.40
C ILE A 6 -1.00 3.48 1.89
N ASN A 7 -0.96 4.71 2.40
CA ASN A 7 0.14 5.64 2.15
C ASN A 7 1.28 5.38 3.16
N GLY A 8 2.30 4.66 2.70
CA GLY A 8 3.49 4.31 3.47
C GLY A 8 4.51 5.44 3.61
N SER A 9 4.18 6.66 3.20
CA SER A 9 5.05 7.82 3.37
C SER A 9 4.86 8.47 4.74
N PRO A 10 5.94 8.90 5.43
CA PRO A 10 5.84 9.75 6.61
C PRO A 10 5.27 11.14 6.28
N ARG A 11 5.37 11.56 5.02
CA ARG A 11 4.79 12.82 4.54
C ARG A 11 3.34 12.59 4.12
N ARG A 12 2.40 13.15 4.87
CA ARG A 12 0.97 12.93 4.67
C ARG A 12 0.50 13.30 3.25
N GLU A 13 0.96 14.42 2.72
CA GLU A 13 0.61 14.95 1.39
C GLU A 13 1.84 14.97 0.45
N GLY A 14 2.73 13.98 0.59
CA GLY A 14 3.92 13.84 -0.26
C GLY A 14 3.63 13.15 -1.60
N ASN A 15 4.70 12.89 -2.35
CA ASN A 15 4.60 12.30 -3.70
C ASN A 15 3.86 10.94 -3.71
N THR A 16 4.02 10.13 -2.66
CA THR A 16 3.27 8.86 -2.54
C THR A 16 1.76 9.11 -2.41
N PHE A 17 1.36 10.13 -1.64
CA PHE A 17 -0.04 10.51 -1.53
C PHE A 17 -0.62 10.98 -2.86
N ILE A 18 0.15 11.76 -3.64
CA ILE A 18 -0.27 12.21 -4.98
C ILE A 18 -0.53 11.02 -5.90
N ALA A 19 0.39 10.05 -5.93
CA ALA A 19 0.22 8.84 -6.73
C ALA A 19 -1.03 8.03 -6.32
N LEU A 20 -1.22 7.81 -5.02
CA LEU A 20 -2.39 7.10 -4.52
C LEU A 20 -3.70 7.88 -4.72
N SER A 21 -3.66 9.21 -4.64
CA SER A 21 -4.84 10.04 -4.89
C SER A 21 -5.26 9.99 -6.36
N GLU A 22 -4.32 9.84 -7.29
CA GLU A 22 -4.64 9.65 -8.70
C GLU A 22 -5.37 8.31 -8.93
N ALA A 23 -4.87 7.23 -8.32
CA ALA A 23 -5.53 5.94 -8.35
C ALA A 23 -6.92 5.99 -7.69
N ALA A 24 -7.03 6.63 -6.53
CA ALA A 24 -8.31 6.79 -5.82
C ALA A 24 -9.34 7.55 -6.67
N ARG A 25 -8.95 8.66 -7.30
CA ARG A 25 -9.84 9.43 -8.19
C ARG A 25 -10.35 8.60 -9.38
N ALA A 26 -9.47 7.77 -9.96
CA ALA A 26 -9.88 6.92 -11.07
C ALA A 26 -10.88 5.83 -10.61
N LEU A 27 -10.67 5.22 -9.44
CA LEU A 27 -11.61 4.27 -8.83
C LEU A 27 -12.98 4.93 -8.56
N GLU A 28 -12.97 6.11 -7.95
CA GLU A 28 -14.19 6.85 -7.61
C GLU A 28 -14.98 7.27 -8.85
N ALA A 29 -14.31 7.62 -9.95
CA ALA A 29 -14.95 7.94 -11.22
C ALA A 29 -15.75 6.76 -11.80
N GLU A 30 -15.35 5.52 -11.46
CA GLU A 30 -16.02 4.28 -11.85
C GLU A 30 -16.99 3.76 -10.75
N GLY A 31 -17.30 4.58 -9.75
CA GLY A 31 -18.22 4.22 -8.67
C GLY A 31 -17.66 3.26 -7.62
N VAL A 32 -16.33 3.07 -7.57
CA VAL A 32 -15.64 2.25 -6.58
C VAL A 32 -15.17 3.14 -5.42
N GLY A 33 -15.61 2.87 -4.20
CA GLY A 33 -15.17 3.62 -3.03
C GLY A 33 -13.68 3.44 -2.76
N ALA A 34 -12.95 4.54 -2.54
CA ALA A 34 -11.53 4.53 -2.26
C ALA A 34 -11.21 5.26 -0.95
N GLU A 35 -10.42 4.65 -0.08
CA GLU A 35 -10.03 5.24 1.20
C GLU A 35 -8.53 5.20 1.38
N ILE A 36 -7.89 6.37 1.55
CA ILE A 36 -6.44 6.47 1.80
C ILE A 36 -6.18 6.59 3.30
N VAL A 37 -5.36 5.68 3.83
CA VAL A 37 -4.85 5.75 5.20
C VAL A 37 -3.34 6.00 5.18
N SER A 38 -2.89 7.05 5.86
CA SER A 38 -1.47 7.39 5.97
C SER A 38 -0.87 6.86 7.27
N ILE A 39 0.28 6.18 7.20
CA ILE A 39 0.99 5.68 8.40
C ILE A 39 1.55 6.80 9.28
N GLY A 40 1.79 7.98 8.71
CA GLY A 40 2.29 9.15 9.43
C GLY A 40 3.75 9.02 9.87
N THR A 41 4.11 9.80 10.91
CA THR A 41 5.48 9.92 11.44
C THR A 41 5.71 9.26 12.78
N LYS A 42 4.67 8.67 13.38
CA LYS A 42 4.80 7.98 14.68
C LYS A 42 5.59 6.68 14.50
N ALA A 43 6.31 6.30 15.54
CA ALA A 43 7.02 5.02 15.56
C ALA A 43 6.03 3.85 15.38
N VAL A 44 6.38 2.92 14.51
CA VAL A 44 5.61 1.69 14.26
C VAL A 44 6.38 0.51 14.81
N GLN A 45 5.78 -0.19 15.76
CA GLN A 45 6.34 -1.41 16.32
C GLN A 45 6.35 -2.52 15.26
N GLY A 46 7.50 -3.17 15.06
CA GLY A 46 7.64 -4.33 14.18
C GLY A 46 7.09 -5.61 14.80
N CYS A 47 6.93 -6.65 13.99
CA CYS A 47 6.57 -7.98 14.45
C CYS A 47 7.72 -8.59 15.28
N ILE A 48 7.41 -9.16 16.45
CA ILE A 48 8.38 -9.83 17.34
C ILE A 48 8.31 -11.37 17.24
N ALA A 49 7.60 -11.88 16.24
CA ALA A 49 7.44 -13.33 15.98
C ALA A 49 6.92 -14.14 17.20
N CYS A 50 6.09 -13.54 18.05
CA CYS A 50 5.59 -14.20 19.27
C CYS A 50 4.52 -15.28 19.02
N GLY A 51 3.99 -15.41 17.81
CA GLY A 51 2.97 -16.39 17.42
C GLY A 51 1.56 -16.18 17.98
N LYS A 52 1.36 -15.28 18.93
CA LYS A 52 0.06 -15.09 19.60
C LYS A 52 -1.08 -14.67 18.69
N CYS A 53 -0.79 -14.16 17.52
CA CYS A 53 -1.83 -13.78 16.55
C CYS A 53 -2.64 -14.99 16.04
N ALA A 54 -2.07 -16.21 16.05
CA ALA A 54 -2.78 -17.43 15.70
C ALA A 54 -3.97 -17.71 16.65
N GLU A 55 -3.81 -17.39 17.94
CA GLU A 55 -4.86 -17.56 18.95
C GLU A 55 -5.81 -16.36 19.02
N LEU A 56 -5.23 -15.15 18.95
CA LEU A 56 -5.98 -13.90 19.17
C LEU A 56 -6.73 -13.41 17.92
N GLY A 57 -6.39 -13.89 16.72
CA GLY A 57 -6.89 -13.35 15.44
C GLY A 57 -6.44 -11.89 15.19
N ARG A 58 -5.45 -11.39 15.95
CA ARG A 58 -4.88 -10.04 15.83
C ARG A 58 -3.49 -9.98 16.45
N CYS A 59 -2.73 -8.92 16.13
CA CYS A 59 -1.45 -8.68 16.77
C CYS A 59 -1.60 -8.45 18.27
N VAL A 60 -0.62 -8.90 19.06
CA VAL A 60 -0.57 -8.66 20.51
C VAL A 60 -0.37 -7.19 20.84
N PHE A 61 0.33 -6.44 19.98
CA PHE A 61 0.45 -4.98 20.11
C PHE A 61 -0.82 -4.30 19.64
N ASN A 62 -1.48 -3.62 20.56
CA ASN A 62 -2.79 -3.01 20.37
C ASN A 62 -2.68 -1.49 20.20
N ASP A 63 -1.94 -1.04 19.18
CA ASP A 63 -1.83 0.39 18.85
C ASP A 63 -2.90 0.84 17.87
N ALA A 64 -3.23 2.14 17.94
CA ALA A 64 -4.33 2.72 17.16
C ALA A 64 -4.14 2.57 15.63
N LEU A 65 -2.91 2.77 15.13
CA LEU A 65 -2.63 2.67 13.70
C LEU A 65 -2.87 1.24 13.18
N TYR A 66 -2.33 0.24 13.89
CA TYR A 66 -2.53 -1.15 13.50
C TYR A 66 -4.02 -1.53 13.53
N ASN A 67 -4.75 -1.15 14.57
CA ASN A 67 -6.17 -1.48 14.69
C ASN A 67 -7.00 -0.84 13.57
N GLU A 68 -6.78 0.46 13.33
CA GLU A 68 -7.46 1.19 12.26
C GLU A 68 -7.22 0.54 10.89
N VAL A 69 -5.94 0.31 10.55
CA VAL A 69 -5.60 -0.26 9.25
C VAL A 69 -6.10 -1.69 9.12
N ARG A 70 -6.00 -2.51 10.18
CA ARG A 70 -6.50 -3.88 10.17
C ARG A 70 -8.01 -3.94 9.94
N GLU A 71 -8.79 -3.14 10.65
CA GLU A 71 -10.24 -3.09 10.51
C GLU A 71 -10.64 -2.72 9.07
N LYS A 72 -10.04 -1.65 8.53
CA LYS A 72 -10.29 -1.21 7.16
C LYS A 72 -9.84 -2.23 6.12
N LEU A 73 -8.69 -2.88 6.33
CA LEU A 73 -8.14 -3.89 5.42
C LEU A 73 -9.01 -5.14 5.35
N VAL A 74 -9.48 -5.62 6.49
CA VAL A 74 -10.37 -6.78 6.54
C VAL A 74 -11.72 -6.47 5.89
N GLY A 75 -12.23 -5.25 6.07
CA GLY A 75 -13.49 -4.79 5.49
C GLY A 75 -13.42 -4.31 4.03
N ALA A 76 -12.22 -4.15 3.46
CA ALA A 76 -12.06 -3.75 2.07
C ALA A 76 -12.11 -4.96 1.12
N ASP A 77 -12.51 -4.71 -0.14
CA ASP A 77 -12.53 -5.71 -1.21
C ASP A 77 -11.19 -5.84 -1.92
N ALA A 78 -10.37 -4.78 -1.91
CA ALA A 78 -9.05 -4.73 -2.53
C ALA A 78 -8.07 -3.83 -1.75
N LEU A 79 -6.78 -3.98 -2.01
CA LEU A 79 -5.71 -3.26 -1.33
C LEU A 79 -4.73 -2.62 -2.32
N VAL A 80 -4.38 -1.36 -2.10
CA VAL A 80 -3.23 -0.71 -2.76
C VAL A 80 -2.24 -0.26 -1.70
N VAL A 81 -0.97 -0.62 -1.85
CA VAL A 81 0.09 -0.20 -0.92
C VAL A 81 1.10 0.68 -1.64
N GLY A 82 1.13 1.96 -1.29
CA GLY A 82 2.10 2.92 -1.81
C GLY A 82 3.25 3.17 -0.85
N SER A 83 4.48 3.16 -1.35
CA SER A 83 5.68 3.44 -0.56
C SER A 83 6.62 4.40 -1.25
N PRO A 84 7.22 5.36 -0.53
CA PRO A 84 8.44 6.00 -1.02
C PRO A 84 9.57 4.97 -1.05
N VAL A 85 10.51 5.14 -1.98
CA VAL A 85 11.69 4.30 -2.10
C VAL A 85 12.80 4.82 -1.18
N TYR A 86 13.22 4.02 -0.22
CA TYR A 86 14.35 4.27 0.66
C TYR A 86 15.39 3.16 0.49
N TYR A 87 16.59 3.52 -0.01
CA TYR A 87 17.68 2.56 -0.23
C TYR A 87 17.23 1.31 -1.04
N ALA A 88 16.53 1.55 -2.15
CA ALA A 88 15.95 0.52 -3.02
C ALA A 88 14.97 -0.45 -2.32
N GLY A 89 14.30 0.01 -1.29
CA GLY A 89 13.27 -0.74 -0.56
C GLY A 89 12.11 0.15 -0.12
N PRO A 90 11.02 -0.45 0.36
CA PRO A 90 9.91 0.32 0.93
C PRO A 90 10.30 0.92 2.29
N ASN A 91 9.52 1.91 2.73
CA ASN A 91 9.67 2.53 4.05
C ASN A 91 9.62 1.47 5.16
N GLY A 92 10.61 1.51 6.08
CA GLY A 92 10.72 0.56 7.19
C GLY A 92 9.51 0.56 8.13
N SER A 93 8.93 1.72 8.43
CA SER A 93 7.70 1.80 9.25
C SER A 93 6.51 1.15 8.55
N LEU A 94 6.41 1.27 7.23
CA LEU A 94 5.40 0.57 6.44
C LEU A 94 5.62 -0.95 6.53
N CYS A 95 6.85 -1.43 6.33
CA CYS A 95 7.16 -2.85 6.44
C CYS A 95 6.83 -3.39 7.84
N ALA A 96 7.17 -2.66 8.91
CA ALA A 96 6.84 -3.03 10.28
C ALA A 96 5.32 -3.19 10.50
N LEU A 97 4.51 -2.32 9.90
CA LEU A 97 3.06 -2.43 9.93
C LEU A 97 2.57 -3.64 9.11
N LEU A 98 3.06 -3.80 7.88
CA LEU A 98 2.66 -4.88 6.98
C LEU A 98 3.02 -6.26 7.56
N ASP A 99 4.21 -6.42 8.16
CA ASP A 99 4.60 -7.68 8.81
C ASP A 99 3.58 -8.09 9.87
N ARG A 100 3.08 -7.15 10.68
CA ARG A 100 2.07 -7.42 11.70
C ARG A 100 0.70 -7.72 11.10
N LEU A 101 0.27 -6.97 10.10
CA LEU A 101 -1.01 -7.16 9.41
C LEU A 101 -1.06 -8.52 8.73
N PHE A 102 -0.07 -8.81 7.90
CA PHE A 102 -0.04 -10.04 7.13
C PHE A 102 0.20 -11.29 7.98
N TYR A 103 0.91 -11.19 9.11
CA TYR A 103 1.02 -12.29 10.07
C TYR A 103 -0.28 -12.57 10.83
N SER A 104 -1.11 -11.56 11.03
CA SER A 104 -2.27 -11.67 11.93
C SER A 104 -3.62 -11.79 11.24
N CYS A 105 -3.71 -11.53 9.93
CA CYS A 105 -4.99 -11.60 9.21
C CYS A 105 -4.88 -12.01 7.73
N SER A 106 -3.79 -12.65 7.31
CA SER A 106 -3.61 -13.08 5.91
C SER A 106 -4.71 -14.02 5.41
N ASP A 107 -5.28 -14.82 6.29
CA ASP A 107 -6.43 -15.68 6.01
C ASP A 107 -7.68 -14.91 5.55
N ARG A 108 -7.82 -13.66 6.00
CA ARG A 108 -8.91 -12.76 5.63
C ARG A 108 -8.65 -11.98 4.34
N LEU A 109 -7.43 -12.08 3.79
CA LEU A 109 -6.98 -11.32 2.63
C LEU A 109 -6.94 -12.15 1.35
N ALA A 110 -6.97 -13.48 1.46
CA ALA A 110 -6.93 -14.37 0.31
C ALA A 110 -7.99 -13.99 -0.73
N TYR A 111 -7.55 -13.99 -2.01
CA TYR A 111 -8.36 -13.67 -3.21
C TYR A 111 -8.79 -12.20 -3.34
N LYS A 112 -8.45 -11.31 -2.41
CA LYS A 112 -8.62 -9.87 -2.60
C LYS A 112 -7.52 -9.36 -3.54
N PRO A 113 -7.86 -8.63 -4.61
CA PRO A 113 -6.86 -8.01 -5.48
C PRO A 113 -5.96 -7.06 -4.70
N ALA A 114 -4.67 -7.03 -5.03
CA ALA A 114 -3.74 -6.13 -4.38
C ALA A 114 -2.71 -5.56 -5.36
N ALA A 115 -2.30 -4.32 -5.15
CA ALA A 115 -1.28 -3.64 -5.95
C ALA A 115 -0.25 -2.93 -5.09
N ALA A 116 1.01 -3.00 -5.52
CA ALA A 116 2.08 -2.17 -4.99
C ALA A 116 2.29 -0.93 -5.85
N VAL A 117 2.62 0.20 -5.21
CA VAL A 117 3.01 1.46 -5.88
C VAL A 117 4.32 1.95 -5.27
N ALA A 118 5.36 2.08 -6.09
CA ALA A 118 6.67 2.57 -5.68
C ALA A 118 6.87 4.02 -6.14
N VAL A 119 7.16 4.93 -5.21
CA VAL A 119 7.39 6.34 -5.52
C VAL A 119 8.84 6.70 -5.24
N CYS A 120 9.61 7.04 -6.27
CA CYS A 120 11.03 7.25 -6.15
C CYS A 120 11.50 8.55 -6.83
N ARG A 121 12.69 8.99 -6.44
CA ARG A 121 13.36 10.07 -7.16
C ARG A 121 13.78 9.63 -8.56
N ARG A 122 14.38 8.40 -8.67
CA ARG A 122 15.01 7.92 -9.89
C ARG A 122 15.16 6.40 -9.94
N GLY A 123 15.86 5.80 -8.98
CA GLY A 123 16.18 4.37 -8.95
C GLY A 123 15.57 3.65 -7.76
N GLY A 124 15.55 2.30 -7.81
CA GLY A 124 15.09 1.44 -6.72
C GLY A 124 13.59 1.14 -6.70
N ALA A 125 12.81 1.65 -7.68
CA ALA A 125 11.38 1.38 -7.75
C ALA A 125 11.08 -0.11 -7.92
N SER A 126 11.76 -0.81 -8.82
CA SER A 126 11.55 -2.24 -9.08
C SER A 126 11.74 -3.09 -7.82
N ALA A 127 12.85 -2.89 -7.10
CA ALA A 127 13.10 -3.64 -5.87
C ALA A 127 12.08 -3.35 -4.77
N THR A 128 11.60 -2.11 -4.67
CA THR A 128 10.51 -1.72 -3.74
C THR A 128 9.20 -2.39 -4.14
N PHE A 129 8.86 -2.35 -5.42
CA PHE A 129 7.66 -2.99 -5.98
C PHE A 129 7.67 -4.50 -5.73
N ASP A 130 8.78 -5.18 -6.05
CA ASP A 130 8.94 -6.62 -5.83
C ASP A 130 8.82 -6.99 -4.36
N ARG A 131 9.43 -6.21 -3.47
CA ARG A 131 9.35 -6.45 -2.02
C ARG A 131 7.93 -6.35 -1.49
N LEU A 132 7.14 -5.37 -1.95
CA LEU A 132 5.75 -5.23 -1.54
C LEU A 132 4.87 -6.36 -2.08
N ASN A 133 5.07 -6.78 -3.33
CA ASN A 133 4.31 -7.88 -3.93
C ASN A 133 4.52 -9.22 -3.20
N LYS A 134 5.61 -9.40 -2.44
CA LYS A 134 5.82 -10.62 -1.63
C LYS A 134 4.77 -10.79 -0.54
N TYR A 135 4.27 -9.71 0.04
CA TYR A 135 3.16 -9.79 1.00
C TYR A 135 1.88 -10.33 0.35
N PHE A 136 1.60 -9.90 -0.87
CA PHE A 136 0.38 -10.27 -1.58
C PHE A 136 0.44 -11.72 -2.06
N THR A 137 1.54 -12.09 -2.72
CA THR A 137 1.70 -13.42 -3.33
C THR A 137 1.69 -14.55 -2.29
N ILE A 138 2.32 -14.38 -1.12
CA ILE A 138 2.29 -15.39 -0.05
C ILE A 138 0.91 -15.51 0.60
N SER A 139 0.08 -14.48 0.49
CA SER A 139 -1.27 -14.42 1.09
C SER A 139 -2.38 -14.78 0.10
N ASN A 140 -2.05 -15.39 -1.04
CA ASN A 140 -2.99 -15.76 -2.11
C ASN A 140 -3.81 -14.58 -2.65
N MET A 141 -3.24 -13.38 -2.64
CA MET A 141 -3.87 -12.19 -3.21
C MET A 141 -3.42 -12.04 -4.68
N PRO A 142 -4.36 -11.93 -5.64
CA PRO A 142 -4.01 -11.61 -7.02
C PRO A 142 -3.30 -10.26 -7.10
N VAL A 143 -2.10 -10.24 -7.71
CA VAL A 143 -1.36 -8.99 -7.93
C VAL A 143 -1.91 -8.30 -9.17
N VAL A 144 -2.38 -7.07 -8.98
CA VAL A 144 -2.93 -6.23 -10.03
C VAL A 144 -1.81 -5.49 -10.75
N SER A 145 -1.76 -5.65 -12.07
CA SER A 145 -0.84 -4.94 -12.96
C SER A 145 -1.48 -3.68 -13.55
N SER A 146 -0.67 -2.86 -14.21
CA SER A 146 -1.09 -1.73 -15.03
C SER A 146 -0.44 -1.82 -16.41
N GLN A 147 -0.45 -0.72 -17.17
CA GLN A 147 0.25 -0.63 -18.47
C GLN A 147 1.79 -0.71 -18.33
N TYR A 148 2.32 -0.46 -17.14
CA TYR A 148 3.73 -0.56 -16.77
C TYR A 148 3.86 -0.94 -15.30
N TRP A 149 5.07 -1.13 -14.78
CA TRP A 149 5.28 -1.29 -13.35
C TRP A 149 4.78 -0.06 -12.60
N ASN A 150 4.06 -0.25 -11.50
CA ASN A 150 3.39 0.82 -10.77
C ASN A 150 4.41 1.70 -10.05
N SER A 151 5.05 2.58 -10.80
CA SER A 151 6.03 3.53 -10.28
C SER A 151 5.68 4.97 -10.67
N VAL A 152 5.96 5.90 -9.76
CA VAL A 152 5.81 7.35 -9.97
C VAL A 152 7.10 8.04 -9.52
N HIS A 153 7.53 9.05 -10.25
CA HIS A 153 8.79 9.74 -10.02
C HIS A 153 8.55 11.14 -9.43
N GLY A 154 9.36 11.48 -8.44
CA GLY A 154 9.36 12.81 -7.83
C GLY A 154 10.32 12.87 -6.64
N ARG A 155 11.14 13.93 -6.55
CA ARG A 155 12.09 14.16 -5.46
C ARG A 155 11.55 15.15 -4.43
N LEU A 156 11.20 16.35 -4.89
CA LEU A 156 10.66 17.40 -4.05
C LEU A 156 9.15 17.17 -3.83
N PRO A 157 8.58 17.74 -2.76
CA PRO A 157 7.15 17.70 -2.55
C PRO A 157 6.38 18.24 -3.77
N GLY A 158 5.42 17.48 -4.26
CA GLY A 158 4.58 17.87 -5.39
C GLY A 158 5.11 17.45 -6.77
N GLU A 159 6.37 17.08 -6.93
CA GLU A 159 6.93 16.71 -8.24
C GLU A 159 6.26 15.49 -8.90
N ALA A 160 5.70 14.59 -8.11
CA ALA A 160 4.94 13.45 -8.66
C ALA A 160 3.75 13.89 -9.54
N ALA A 161 3.21 15.08 -9.30
CA ALA A 161 2.15 15.64 -10.14
C ALA A 161 2.61 15.98 -11.57
N GLN A 162 3.92 16.05 -11.80
CA GLN A 162 4.51 16.33 -13.11
C GLN A 162 4.91 15.04 -13.87
N ASP A 163 4.86 13.89 -13.22
CA ASP A 163 5.13 12.60 -13.85
C ASP A 163 3.88 12.08 -14.59
N ALA A 164 3.70 12.57 -15.80
CA ALA A 164 2.53 12.25 -16.61
C ALA A 164 2.37 10.74 -16.88
N GLU A 165 3.49 10.02 -17.11
CA GLU A 165 3.50 8.58 -17.36
C GLU A 165 3.14 7.81 -16.08
N GLY A 166 3.76 8.15 -14.96
CA GLY A 166 3.47 7.54 -13.66
C GLY A 166 2.02 7.75 -13.23
N LEU A 167 1.48 8.96 -13.41
CA LEU A 167 0.06 9.23 -13.11
C LEU A 167 -0.88 8.50 -14.08
N GLN A 168 -0.52 8.38 -15.36
CA GLN A 168 -1.29 7.55 -16.29
C GLN A 168 -1.28 6.07 -15.88
N THR A 169 -0.14 5.57 -15.40
CA THR A 169 -0.02 4.21 -14.86
C THR A 169 -0.95 4.02 -13.65
N MET A 170 -1.08 5.02 -12.77
CA MET A 170 -2.02 4.97 -11.65
C MET A 170 -3.49 4.94 -12.08
N ARG A 171 -3.85 5.72 -13.10
CA ARG A 171 -5.21 5.68 -13.67
C ARG A 171 -5.54 4.31 -14.27
N VAL A 172 -4.64 3.77 -15.09
CA VAL A 172 -4.84 2.46 -15.73
C VAL A 172 -4.88 1.32 -14.71
N LEU A 173 -4.03 1.37 -13.67
CA LEU A 173 -4.07 0.41 -12.55
C LEU A 173 -5.50 0.30 -11.96
N SER A 174 -6.18 1.40 -11.84
CA SER A 174 -7.51 1.46 -11.26
C SER A 174 -8.61 1.00 -12.21
N LEU A 175 -8.38 1.04 -13.53
CA LEU A 175 -9.39 0.73 -14.55
C LEU A 175 -9.35 -0.72 -15.04
N ILE A 176 -8.18 -1.38 -15.02
CA ILE A 176 -8.00 -2.72 -15.61
C ILE A 176 -8.80 -3.81 -14.88
N HIS A 177 -9.20 -3.58 -13.64
CA HIS A 177 -9.79 -4.60 -12.76
C HIS A 177 -11.18 -4.26 -12.23
N ILE A 178 -11.86 -3.30 -12.85
CA ILE A 178 -13.26 -2.95 -12.56
C ILE A 178 -14.25 -3.83 -13.34
#